data_824c89d5d471761649ef3f2af94e6d38
#
_entry.id   824c89d5d471761649ef3f2af94e6d38
#
_cell.length_a   1.000
_cell.length_b   1.000
_cell.length_c   1.000
_cell.angle_alpha   90.00
_cell.angle_beta   90.00
_cell.angle_gamma   90.00
#
_symmetry.space_group_name_H-M   'P 1'
#
loop_
_entity.id
_entity.type
_entity.pdbx_description
1 polymer ?
#
loop_
_entity_poly.entity_id
_entity_poly.type
_entity_poly.pdbx_seq_one_letter_code
_entity_poly.pdbx_strand_id
1 'polypeptide(L)'
;MRSFRRTASSLSLVVLLAFSTALARRAFPQTNSQSSDTILIINAQLADGTGAPLREGALRIRGNRIVSAGKLSPTSGERVLDAHGLVLAPGFIDIHNHSLQGLDSDPLAETQIAQGITTAVQGPDGESPWPIANWIAARRKNPAALNVAVFAGHATIREQVMGKDFKRVATQPEIEKMAQLTWQAMNEGAIGLSSGLEYEVGSYSNTAELVATARAAAEHGGFYSTHIRDEADKAFEALLEEIEIADQAHIPIDHSHIKLGTVGVWGKAYEYIRVISEARERGLDFLADCYPYEAWHSNIKVIVPDKQYENSKSVEKALADMGGADHLTITAFKPNPSYEHHSLAELAKSNKLSPVEMYIRIIREGDAANTEAGVIGHSMIESDIKAFYQQPWVMVASDGGIGVEHPRGAGTFPRVLGRFVREKHWLSLPDAIRKMTSLPAQRLNWPDRGVLKEGAIADLVMFDPATVLDRSTFVNPQQLAVGIEKVFVNGQLVWNSGKPTGARPGVVITR
;
A
#
# COMPACT_ATOMS: atom_id res chain seq x y z
N MET A 1 69.75 -20.20 -35.17
CA MET A 1 70.51 -19.92 -36.44
C MET A 1 70.10 -18.48 -36.89
N ARG A 2 71.14 -17.62 -37.00
CA ARG A 2 71.34 -16.47 -37.90
C ARG A 2 70.22 -15.40 -37.87
N SER A 3 70.42 -14.14 -37.67
CA SER A 3 71.57 -13.22 -37.62
C SER A 3 71.07 -11.87 -38.18
N PHE A 4 71.32 -10.80 -37.44
CA PHE A 4 71.78 -9.45 -37.87
C PHE A 4 71.15 -8.80 -39.13
N ARG A 5 70.80 -7.52 -39.13
CA ARG A 5 71.68 -6.34 -39.04
C ARG A 5 70.97 -5.03 -38.87
N ARG A 6 71.67 -4.16 -38.18
CA ARG A 6 71.50 -2.71 -38.03
C ARG A 6 71.72 -1.95 -39.35
N THR A 7 71.06 -0.81 -39.52
CA THR A 7 71.81 0.40 -40.04
C THR A 7 71.14 1.66 -39.55
N ALA A 8 71.97 2.57 -39.09
CA ALA A 8 71.69 3.92 -38.65
C ALA A 8 71.97 4.94 -39.78
N SER A 9 71.50 6.12 -39.63
CA SER A 9 71.95 7.44 -40.15
C SER A 9 70.75 8.25 -40.70
N SER A 10 70.53 9.55 -40.58
CA SER A 10 71.32 10.70 -40.15
C SER A 10 70.44 11.87 -39.83
N LEU A 11 70.91 12.76 -39.00
CA LEU A 11 70.44 14.08 -38.66
C LEU A 11 70.15 14.98 -39.87
N SER A 12 69.03 15.73 -39.83
CA SER A 12 68.97 17.06 -40.41
C SER A 12 68.10 17.96 -39.55
N LEU A 13 68.75 18.96 -38.99
CA LEU A 13 68.21 20.04 -38.16
C LEU A 13 67.65 21.13 -39.08
N VAL A 14 66.35 21.41 -39.03
CA VAL A 14 65.75 22.62 -39.63
C VAL A 14 65.07 23.40 -38.50
N VAL A 15 65.72 24.55 -38.21
CA VAL A 15 65.22 25.59 -37.29
C VAL A 15 64.20 26.42 -38.06
N LEU A 16 62.92 26.37 -37.64
CA LEU A 16 61.89 27.32 -38.07
C LEU A 16 61.45 28.17 -36.88
N LEU A 17 61.84 29.43 -36.89
CA LEU A 17 61.30 30.44 -36.00
C LEU A 17 59.82 30.68 -36.40
N ALA A 18 58.91 30.39 -35.50
CA ALA A 18 57.51 30.78 -35.61
C ALA A 18 57.20 31.85 -34.55
N PHE A 19 56.86 33.01 -35.01
CA PHE A 19 56.32 34.13 -34.21
C PHE A 19 55.01 33.69 -33.53
N SER A 20 54.99 33.64 -32.22
CA SER A 20 53.76 33.41 -31.43
C SER A 20 53.10 34.75 -31.15
N THR A 21 52.03 35.05 -31.88
CA THR A 21 51.07 36.10 -31.52
C THR A 21 50.19 35.55 -30.39
N ALA A 22 50.39 35.99 -29.18
CA ALA A 22 49.54 35.69 -28.05
C ALA A 22 48.22 36.46 -28.15
N LEU A 23 47.17 35.84 -28.67
CA LEU A 23 45.79 36.31 -28.50
C LEU A 23 45.36 35.94 -27.07
N ALA A 24 45.32 36.95 -26.19
CA ALA A 24 44.70 36.84 -24.89
C ALA A 24 43.20 36.57 -25.06
N ARG A 25 42.79 35.27 -25.01
CA ARG A 25 41.42 34.93 -24.80
C ARG A 25 41.00 35.37 -23.41
N ARG A 26 40.23 36.45 -23.31
CA ARG A 26 39.46 36.77 -22.11
C ARG A 26 38.58 35.55 -21.79
N ALA A 27 38.92 34.75 -20.81
CA ALA A 27 38.05 33.78 -20.19
C ALA A 27 36.91 34.56 -19.52
N PHE A 28 35.73 34.54 -20.13
CA PHE A 28 34.53 34.87 -19.35
C PHE A 28 34.38 33.80 -18.28
N PRO A 29 34.13 34.18 -17.03
CA PRO A 29 33.80 33.20 -16.01
C PRO A 29 32.49 32.54 -16.47
N GLN A 30 32.55 31.25 -16.81
CA GLN A 30 31.37 30.40 -16.82
C GLN A 30 30.85 30.40 -15.38
N THR A 31 29.85 31.20 -15.11
CA THR A 31 29.01 31.03 -13.97
C THR A 31 28.32 29.68 -14.16
N ASN A 32 28.92 28.62 -13.62
CA ASN A 32 28.20 27.41 -13.30
C ASN A 32 27.09 27.84 -12.32
N SER A 33 25.92 28.14 -12.84
CA SER A 33 24.72 28.14 -12.04
C SER A 33 24.48 26.66 -11.66
N GLN A 34 25.15 26.17 -10.62
CA GLN A 34 24.64 25.05 -9.86
C GLN A 34 23.23 25.50 -9.45
N SER A 35 22.21 24.97 -10.10
CA SER A 35 20.84 25.07 -9.60
C SER A 35 20.90 24.51 -8.18
N SER A 36 20.63 25.35 -7.19
CA SER A 36 20.66 24.87 -5.82
C SER A 36 19.64 23.73 -5.71
N ASP A 37 20.03 22.56 -5.19
CA ASP A 37 19.12 21.44 -4.89
C ASP A 37 18.08 21.80 -3.82
N THR A 38 17.90 23.10 -3.58
CA THR A 38 17.02 23.65 -2.55
C THR A 38 15.76 24.21 -3.18
N ILE A 39 14.62 23.75 -2.66
CA ILE A 39 13.29 24.24 -3.02
C ILE A 39 12.66 24.85 -1.76
N LEU A 40 12.17 26.08 -1.87
CA LEU A 40 11.34 26.73 -0.87
C LEU A 40 9.89 26.77 -1.35
N ILE A 41 9.00 26.10 -0.64
CA ILE A 41 7.54 26.11 -0.86
C ILE A 41 6.99 27.20 0.08
N ILE A 42 6.37 28.24 -0.47
CA ILE A 42 5.81 29.40 0.27
C ILE A 42 4.29 29.42 0.20
N ASN A 43 3.65 30.21 1.05
CA ASN A 43 2.21 30.45 1.07
C ASN A 43 1.38 29.16 1.20
N ALA A 44 1.84 28.19 2.02
CA ALA A 44 1.17 26.94 2.26
C ALA A 44 0.39 26.96 3.59
N GLN A 45 -0.71 26.16 3.64
CA GLN A 45 -1.31 25.71 4.88
C GLN A 45 -0.62 24.41 5.31
N LEU A 46 0.29 24.50 6.27
CA LEU A 46 1.08 23.36 6.73
C LEU A 46 0.26 22.46 7.63
N ALA A 47 0.01 21.22 7.19
CA ALA A 47 -0.51 20.13 8.01
C ALA A 47 0.67 19.22 8.35
N ASP A 48 1.17 19.28 9.58
CA ASP A 48 2.47 18.68 9.93
C ASP A 48 2.45 17.15 10.10
N GLY A 49 1.30 16.51 9.97
CA GLY A 49 1.12 15.07 10.12
C GLY A 49 0.83 14.61 11.55
N THR A 50 0.94 15.46 12.56
CA THR A 50 0.76 15.07 13.98
C THR A 50 -0.70 15.08 14.45
N GLY A 51 -1.62 15.63 13.64
CA GLY A 51 -3.00 15.92 14.03
C GLY A 51 -3.17 17.32 14.63
N ALA A 52 -2.10 18.11 14.73
CA ALA A 52 -2.17 19.51 15.16
C ALA A 52 -2.89 20.38 14.10
N PRO A 53 -3.54 21.49 14.53
CA PRO A 53 -4.20 22.41 13.61
C PRO A 53 -3.25 22.91 12.50
N LEU A 54 -3.81 23.17 11.30
CA LEU A 54 -3.06 23.75 10.19
C LEU A 54 -2.53 25.13 10.56
N ARG A 55 -1.37 25.47 9.98
CA ARG A 55 -0.74 26.80 10.17
C ARG A 55 -0.21 27.33 8.85
N GLU A 56 -0.36 28.61 8.62
CA GLU A 56 0.29 29.27 7.48
C GLU A 56 1.82 29.20 7.62
N GLY A 57 2.50 28.93 6.51
CA GLY A 57 3.94 28.85 6.55
C GLY A 57 4.57 28.49 5.21
N ALA A 58 5.86 28.22 5.31
CA ALA A 58 6.70 27.77 4.22
C ALA A 58 7.48 26.53 4.65
N LEU A 59 7.92 25.74 3.68
CA LEU A 59 8.75 24.57 3.88
C LEU A 59 9.95 24.62 2.95
N ARG A 60 11.15 24.41 3.48
CA ARG A 60 12.39 24.32 2.69
C ARG A 60 12.88 22.89 2.66
N ILE A 61 13.13 22.38 1.45
CA ILE A 61 13.76 21.07 1.21
C ILE A 61 15.10 21.26 0.52
N ARG A 62 16.05 20.37 0.83
CA ARG A 62 17.34 20.27 0.15
C ARG A 62 17.62 18.80 -0.13
N GLY A 63 17.83 18.45 -1.41
CA GLY A 63 17.88 17.04 -1.81
C GLY A 63 16.64 16.29 -1.35
N ASN A 64 16.79 15.23 -0.59
CA ASN A 64 15.68 14.40 -0.11
C ASN A 64 15.22 14.74 1.34
N ARG A 65 15.65 15.87 1.92
CA ARG A 65 15.35 16.19 3.33
C ARG A 65 14.67 17.55 3.49
N ILE A 66 13.77 17.62 4.47
CA ILE A 66 13.23 18.88 4.97
C ILE A 66 14.31 19.57 5.81
N VAL A 67 14.63 20.80 5.48
CA VAL A 67 15.65 21.60 6.19
C VAL A 67 15.02 22.51 7.23
N SER A 68 13.82 23.04 6.94
CA SER A 68 13.10 23.91 7.87
C SER A 68 11.64 24.05 7.47
N ALA A 69 10.77 24.32 8.46
CA ALA A 69 9.34 24.61 8.25
C ALA A 69 8.91 25.76 9.17
N GLY A 70 8.06 26.67 8.69
CA GLY A 70 7.54 27.80 9.44
C GLY A 70 7.57 29.10 8.66
N LYS A 71 7.86 30.23 9.33
CA LYS A 71 8.00 31.54 8.65
C LYS A 71 9.40 31.62 8.03
N LEU A 72 9.48 31.41 6.70
CA LEU A 72 10.74 31.41 5.95
C LEU A 72 10.68 32.45 4.83
N SER A 73 11.83 33.03 4.53
CA SER A 73 12.01 33.94 3.39
C SER A 73 12.93 33.30 2.34
N PRO A 74 12.74 33.60 1.04
CA PRO A 74 13.64 33.14 -0.02
C PRO A 74 15.08 33.56 0.21
N THR A 75 16.01 32.67 -0.11
CA THR A 75 17.46 32.96 -0.15
C THR A 75 17.97 32.89 -1.59
N SER A 76 19.12 33.54 -1.85
CA SER A 76 19.67 33.58 -3.20
C SER A 76 19.96 32.18 -3.74
N GLY A 77 19.52 31.91 -4.98
CA GLY A 77 19.74 30.65 -5.68
C GLY A 77 18.75 29.54 -5.37
N GLU A 78 17.76 29.72 -4.47
CA GLU A 78 16.69 28.77 -4.23
C GLU A 78 15.67 28.77 -5.38
N ARG A 79 15.11 27.60 -5.66
CA ARG A 79 13.87 27.50 -6.45
C ARG A 79 12.68 27.75 -5.54
N VAL A 80 11.92 28.81 -5.81
CA VAL A 80 10.70 29.13 -5.07
C VAL A 80 9.48 28.55 -5.76
N LEU A 81 8.65 27.84 -4.99
CA LEU A 81 7.34 27.32 -5.41
C LEU A 81 6.26 27.96 -4.53
N ASP A 82 5.32 28.67 -5.15
CA ASP A 82 4.15 29.20 -4.44
C ASP A 82 3.07 28.15 -4.33
N ALA A 83 2.61 27.84 -3.12
CA ALA A 83 1.51 26.93 -2.86
C ALA A 83 0.13 27.59 -2.98
N HIS A 84 0.05 28.92 -3.13
CA HIS A 84 -1.21 29.66 -3.32
C HIS A 84 -2.29 29.35 -2.27
N GLY A 85 -1.92 29.05 -1.03
CA GLY A 85 -2.85 28.72 0.05
C GLY A 85 -3.28 27.24 0.11
N LEU A 86 -2.77 26.39 -0.77
CA LEU A 86 -3.03 24.94 -0.74
C LEU A 86 -2.48 24.30 0.53
N VAL A 87 -3.04 23.16 0.90
CA VAL A 87 -2.53 22.35 2.01
C VAL A 87 -1.26 21.63 1.56
N LEU A 88 -0.20 21.76 2.36
CA LEU A 88 1.05 21.00 2.24
C LEU A 88 1.14 20.06 3.44
N ALA A 89 1.18 18.76 3.16
CA ALA A 89 1.25 17.69 4.14
C ALA A 89 2.41 16.74 3.85
N PRO A 90 2.80 15.86 4.81
CA PRO A 90 3.63 14.70 4.47
C PRO A 90 2.93 13.85 3.41
N GLY A 91 3.70 13.20 2.56
CA GLY A 91 3.17 12.24 1.60
C GLY A 91 2.48 11.07 2.29
N PHE A 92 1.41 10.59 1.69
CA PHE A 92 0.59 9.53 2.30
C PHE A 92 1.32 8.19 2.25
N ILE A 93 1.14 7.40 3.31
CA ILE A 93 1.68 6.05 3.47
C ILE A 93 0.52 5.08 3.42
N ASP A 94 0.47 4.27 2.38
CA ASP A 94 -0.50 3.19 2.24
C ASP A 94 0.09 1.90 2.80
N ILE A 95 -0.34 1.51 4.00
CA ILE A 95 0.21 0.38 4.75
C ILE A 95 -0.31 -0.97 4.24
N HIS A 96 -1.39 -0.96 3.43
CA HIS A 96 -2.02 -2.15 2.89
C HIS A 96 -2.26 -1.98 1.38
N ASN A 97 -1.32 -2.44 0.55
CA ASN A 97 -1.32 -2.17 -0.89
C ASN A 97 -0.95 -3.39 -1.74
N HIS A 98 -1.77 -3.70 -2.74
CA HIS A 98 -1.65 -4.84 -3.64
C HIS A 98 -1.01 -4.52 -5.00
N SER A 99 -0.11 -3.54 -5.06
CA SER A 99 0.57 -3.17 -6.32
C SER A 99 1.78 -4.04 -6.67
N LEU A 100 2.03 -5.14 -5.97
CA LEU A 100 3.25 -5.94 -6.12
C LEU A 100 3.58 -6.26 -7.58
N GLN A 101 2.59 -6.76 -8.33
CA GLN A 101 2.72 -7.08 -9.76
C GLN A 101 2.51 -5.85 -10.65
N GLY A 102 1.61 -4.95 -10.27
CA GLY A 102 1.30 -3.73 -11.01
C GLY A 102 2.49 -2.80 -11.20
N LEU A 103 3.40 -2.74 -10.22
CA LEU A 103 4.63 -1.93 -10.28
C LEU A 103 5.63 -2.37 -11.36
N ASP A 104 5.52 -3.58 -11.90
CA ASP A 104 6.36 -4.03 -13.02
C ASP A 104 5.85 -3.49 -14.36
N SER A 105 4.54 -3.38 -14.50
CA SER A 105 3.87 -2.84 -15.71
C SER A 105 3.72 -1.33 -15.68
N ASP A 106 3.47 -0.74 -14.51
CA ASP A 106 3.38 0.72 -14.30
C ASP A 106 4.32 1.17 -13.16
N PRO A 107 5.61 1.38 -13.42
CA PRO A 107 6.54 1.89 -12.41
C PRO A 107 6.33 3.39 -12.09
N LEU A 108 5.51 4.11 -12.84
CA LEU A 108 5.08 5.47 -12.48
C LEU A 108 4.01 5.44 -11.39
N ALA A 109 3.34 4.33 -11.21
CA ALA A 109 2.30 4.11 -10.19
C ALA A 109 1.23 5.23 -10.23
N GLU A 110 0.75 5.55 -11.43
CA GLU A 110 -0.02 6.76 -11.69
C GLU A 110 -1.26 6.87 -10.80
N THR A 111 -2.04 5.79 -10.67
CA THR A 111 -3.22 5.75 -9.81
C THR A 111 -2.90 5.93 -8.32
N GLN A 112 -1.68 5.61 -7.91
CA GLN A 112 -1.23 5.74 -6.52
C GLN A 112 -0.75 7.17 -6.24
N ILE A 113 0.19 7.69 -7.05
CA ILE A 113 0.72 9.04 -6.84
C ILE A 113 -0.35 10.13 -7.05
N ALA A 114 -1.34 9.88 -7.93
CA ALA A 114 -2.49 10.78 -8.11
C ALA A 114 -3.37 10.91 -6.87
N GLN A 115 -3.28 10.00 -5.90
CA GLN A 115 -3.94 10.07 -4.60
C GLN A 115 -3.10 10.77 -3.53
N GLY A 116 -1.84 11.11 -3.82
CA GLY A 116 -0.88 11.63 -2.83
C GLY A 116 -0.07 10.56 -2.11
N ILE A 117 -0.18 9.28 -2.51
CA ILE A 117 0.60 8.18 -1.93
C ILE A 117 2.06 8.33 -2.37
N THR A 118 2.96 8.37 -1.40
CA THR A 118 4.42 8.45 -1.61
C THR A 118 5.13 7.17 -1.18
N THR A 119 4.44 6.33 -0.41
CA THR A 119 4.96 5.04 0.05
C THR A 119 3.83 4.02 0.09
N ALA A 120 4.08 2.83 -0.45
CA ALA A 120 3.15 1.71 -0.45
C ALA A 120 3.82 0.44 0.11
N VAL A 121 3.17 -0.19 1.09
CA VAL A 121 3.62 -1.45 1.69
C VAL A 121 3.00 -2.61 0.92
N GLN A 122 3.84 -3.50 0.42
CA GLN A 122 3.46 -4.60 -0.45
C GLN A 122 3.42 -5.93 0.30
N GLY A 123 2.69 -6.90 -0.26
CA GLY A 123 2.62 -8.26 0.30
C GLY A 123 1.75 -8.38 1.55
N PRO A 124 0.61 -7.66 1.67
CA PRO A 124 -0.37 -7.92 2.72
C PRO A 124 -1.04 -9.29 2.50
N ASP A 125 -1.91 -9.70 3.42
CA ASP A 125 -2.77 -10.88 3.33
C ASP A 125 -2.02 -12.21 3.11
N GLY A 126 -0.75 -12.26 3.51
CA GLY A 126 0.03 -13.49 3.51
C GLY A 126 0.74 -13.84 2.21
N GLU A 127 0.60 -13.06 1.17
CA GLU A 127 1.29 -13.28 -0.10
C GLU A 127 2.45 -12.30 -0.28
N SER A 128 3.65 -12.81 -0.48
CA SER A 128 4.84 -11.99 -0.69
C SER A 128 5.76 -12.58 -1.77
N PRO A 129 6.65 -11.79 -2.38
CA PRO A 129 7.70 -12.35 -3.20
C PRO A 129 8.63 -13.24 -2.37
N TRP A 130 9.25 -14.23 -3.01
CA TRP A 130 10.21 -15.10 -2.37
C TRP A 130 11.39 -15.42 -3.29
N PRO A 131 12.66 -15.36 -2.85
CA PRO A 131 13.12 -14.73 -1.59
C PRO A 131 12.93 -13.20 -1.59
N ILE A 132 12.73 -12.61 -0.42
CA ILE A 132 12.55 -11.14 -0.26
C ILE A 132 13.74 -10.36 -0.82
N ALA A 133 14.98 -10.82 -0.55
CA ALA A 133 16.21 -10.17 -1.03
C ALA A 133 16.24 -10.01 -2.57
N ASN A 134 15.74 -10.99 -3.30
CA ASN A 134 15.71 -10.94 -4.77
C ASN A 134 14.76 -9.86 -5.28
N TRP A 135 13.58 -9.76 -4.68
CA TRP A 135 12.62 -8.72 -5.02
C TRP A 135 13.16 -7.31 -4.69
N ILE A 136 13.77 -7.15 -3.50
CA ILE A 136 14.41 -5.88 -3.10
C ILE A 136 15.48 -5.49 -4.12
N ALA A 137 16.35 -6.42 -4.51
CA ALA A 137 17.41 -6.17 -5.49
C ALA A 137 16.83 -5.77 -6.85
N ALA A 138 15.80 -6.46 -7.32
CA ALA A 138 15.11 -6.14 -8.58
C ALA A 138 14.46 -4.75 -8.52
N ARG A 139 13.77 -4.42 -7.41
CA ARG A 139 13.12 -3.13 -7.23
C ARG A 139 14.10 -1.97 -7.11
N ARG A 140 15.26 -2.17 -6.44
CA ARG A 140 16.35 -1.19 -6.41
C ARG A 140 16.95 -0.93 -7.80
N LYS A 141 17.01 -1.95 -8.66
CA LYS A 141 17.48 -1.82 -10.04
C LYS A 141 16.45 -1.11 -10.94
N ASN A 142 15.17 -1.31 -10.67
CA ASN A 142 14.06 -0.69 -11.41
C ASN A 142 13.12 0.06 -10.45
N PRO A 143 13.51 1.25 -9.96
CA PRO A 143 12.72 2.00 -8.98
C PRO A 143 11.37 2.46 -9.55
N ALA A 144 10.39 2.64 -8.66
CA ALA A 144 9.10 3.23 -8.95
C ALA A 144 9.07 4.74 -8.66
N ALA A 145 7.99 5.41 -9.01
CA ALA A 145 7.78 6.81 -8.64
C ALA A 145 7.56 6.99 -7.13
N LEU A 146 7.04 5.96 -6.43
CA LEU A 146 6.83 5.94 -4.98
C LEU A 146 7.80 4.99 -4.28
N ASN A 147 7.98 5.17 -2.96
CA ASN A 147 8.72 4.26 -2.11
C ASN A 147 7.91 2.97 -1.89
N VAL A 148 8.60 1.87 -1.67
CA VAL A 148 7.99 0.59 -1.35
C VAL A 148 8.64 -0.06 -0.13
N ALA A 149 7.85 -0.83 0.61
CA ALA A 149 8.32 -1.79 1.60
C ALA A 149 7.57 -3.11 1.38
N VAL A 150 7.96 -4.20 2.04
CA VAL A 150 7.35 -5.50 1.80
C VAL A 150 7.26 -6.32 3.08
N PHE A 151 6.14 -7.04 3.24
CA PHE A 151 5.94 -8.03 4.29
C PHE A 151 6.62 -9.37 3.95
N ALA A 152 6.88 -10.17 4.98
CA ALA A 152 7.03 -11.61 4.87
C ALA A 152 5.63 -12.23 4.86
N GLY A 153 5.22 -12.86 3.77
CA GLY A 153 3.89 -13.46 3.64
C GLY A 153 3.82 -14.86 4.24
N HIS A 154 2.94 -15.08 5.21
CA HIS A 154 2.74 -16.38 5.86
C HIS A 154 2.32 -17.48 4.86
N ALA A 155 1.37 -17.20 3.96
CA ALA A 155 0.92 -18.16 2.96
C ALA A 155 2.08 -18.57 2.02
N THR A 156 2.86 -17.59 1.54
CA THR A 156 4.07 -17.86 0.75
C THR A 156 5.06 -18.74 1.50
N ILE A 157 5.34 -18.44 2.77
CA ILE A 157 6.26 -19.22 3.60
C ILE A 157 5.72 -20.65 3.83
N ARG A 158 4.42 -20.78 4.08
CA ARG A 158 3.76 -22.08 4.25
C ARG A 158 3.89 -22.95 2.99
N GLU A 159 3.69 -22.38 1.81
CA GLU A 159 3.91 -23.10 0.55
C GLU A 159 5.36 -23.49 0.31
N GLN A 160 6.34 -22.66 0.73
CA GLN A 160 7.76 -23.03 0.64
C GLN A 160 8.10 -24.25 1.50
N VAL A 161 7.38 -24.49 2.62
CA VAL A 161 7.63 -25.61 3.54
C VAL A 161 6.82 -26.83 3.16
N MET A 162 5.54 -26.66 2.85
CA MET A 162 4.59 -27.77 2.66
C MET A 162 4.31 -28.11 1.19
N GLY A 163 4.70 -27.22 0.26
CA GLY A 163 4.40 -27.39 -1.15
C GLY A 163 2.90 -27.52 -1.40
N LYS A 164 2.49 -28.54 -2.15
CA LYS A 164 1.08 -28.81 -2.47
C LYS A 164 0.30 -29.45 -1.31
N ASP A 165 0.97 -29.87 -0.23
CA ASP A 165 0.35 -30.55 0.93
C ASP A 165 -0.11 -29.57 2.01
N PHE A 166 -0.33 -28.32 1.66
CA PHE A 166 -0.73 -27.25 2.61
C PHE A 166 -2.15 -27.39 3.16
N LYS A 167 -3.00 -28.27 2.57
CA LYS A 167 -4.42 -28.43 2.96
C LYS A 167 -4.62 -29.26 4.23
N ARG A 168 -3.71 -29.15 5.18
CA ARG A 168 -3.75 -29.80 6.51
C ARG A 168 -3.04 -28.94 7.53
N VAL A 169 -3.22 -29.22 8.79
CA VAL A 169 -2.42 -28.62 9.87
C VAL A 169 -0.95 -29.02 9.70
N ALA A 170 -0.05 -28.07 9.89
CA ALA A 170 1.38 -28.31 9.83
C ALA A 170 1.86 -29.12 11.05
N THR A 171 2.86 -29.98 10.82
CA THR A 171 3.56 -30.66 11.90
C THR A 171 4.51 -29.73 12.64
N GLN A 172 4.94 -30.09 13.85
CA GLN A 172 5.86 -29.25 14.62
C GLN A 172 7.19 -28.93 13.88
N PRO A 173 7.86 -29.87 13.17
CA PRO A 173 9.03 -29.53 12.36
C PRO A 173 8.74 -28.58 11.21
N GLU A 174 7.54 -28.64 10.59
CA GLU A 174 7.12 -27.70 9.53
C GLU A 174 6.91 -26.30 10.11
N ILE A 175 6.27 -26.17 11.29
CA ILE A 175 6.10 -24.92 12.01
C ILE A 175 7.47 -24.29 12.34
N GLU A 176 8.40 -25.06 12.87
CA GLU A 176 9.76 -24.61 13.16
C GLU A 176 10.47 -24.15 11.89
N LYS A 177 10.27 -24.83 10.76
CA LYS A 177 10.82 -24.42 9.47
C LYS A 177 10.19 -23.13 8.95
N MET A 178 8.88 -22.95 9.11
CA MET A 178 8.20 -21.69 8.76
C MET A 178 8.71 -20.51 9.59
N ALA A 179 8.91 -20.70 10.90
CA ALA A 179 9.51 -19.69 11.76
C ALA A 179 10.93 -19.32 11.31
N GLN A 180 11.76 -20.30 10.90
CA GLN A 180 13.10 -20.04 10.34
C GLN A 180 13.04 -19.24 9.04
N LEU A 181 12.09 -19.55 8.13
CA LEU A 181 11.92 -18.79 6.88
C LEU A 181 11.37 -17.39 7.13
N THR A 182 10.49 -17.21 8.11
CA THR A 182 10.06 -15.88 8.54
C THR A 182 11.24 -15.07 9.04
N TRP A 183 12.07 -15.64 9.91
CA TRP A 183 13.30 -15.02 10.40
C TRP A 183 14.25 -14.63 9.26
N GLN A 184 14.41 -15.51 8.25
CA GLN A 184 15.19 -15.24 7.03
C GLN A 184 14.61 -14.03 6.28
N ALA A 185 13.30 -14.00 6.01
CA ALA A 185 12.63 -12.91 5.29
C ALA A 185 12.82 -11.56 6.00
N MET A 186 12.72 -11.55 7.33
CA MET A 186 12.98 -10.36 8.14
C MET A 186 14.43 -9.88 8.02
N ASN A 187 15.41 -10.79 8.06
CA ASN A 187 16.83 -10.46 7.82
C ASN A 187 17.09 -9.95 6.39
N GLU A 188 16.33 -10.42 5.41
CA GLU A 188 16.41 -9.96 4.03
C GLU A 188 15.80 -8.57 3.82
N GLY A 189 15.09 -8.03 4.81
CA GLY A 189 14.57 -6.67 4.82
C GLY A 189 13.05 -6.53 4.80
N ALA A 190 12.30 -7.60 5.07
CA ALA A 190 10.86 -7.51 5.32
C ALA A 190 10.58 -6.67 6.58
N ILE A 191 9.45 -5.96 6.59
CA ILE A 191 9.10 -5.02 7.67
C ILE A 191 8.24 -5.63 8.78
N GLY A 192 7.64 -6.77 8.52
CA GLY A 192 6.74 -7.50 9.42
C GLY A 192 6.27 -8.78 8.77
N LEU A 193 5.38 -9.50 9.47
CA LEU A 193 4.69 -10.69 8.95
C LEU A 193 3.27 -10.31 8.52
N SER A 194 2.83 -10.76 7.35
CA SER A 194 1.43 -10.69 6.94
C SER A 194 0.78 -12.07 6.87
N SER A 195 -0.53 -12.16 7.12
CA SER A 195 -1.31 -13.37 6.88
C SER A 195 -2.69 -13.06 6.32
N GLY A 196 -3.25 -14.02 5.56
CA GLY A 196 -4.63 -14.01 5.09
C GLY A 196 -5.29 -15.34 5.45
N LEU A 197 -6.00 -15.35 6.57
CA LEU A 197 -6.46 -16.58 7.19
C LEU A 197 -7.82 -17.05 6.65
N GLU A 198 -8.50 -16.24 5.89
CA GLU A 198 -9.71 -16.61 5.16
C GLU A 198 -9.38 -17.25 3.80
N TYR A 199 -8.22 -16.94 3.22
CA TYR A 199 -7.77 -17.45 1.93
C TYR A 199 -7.26 -18.89 2.00
N GLU A 200 -7.25 -19.58 0.86
CA GLU A 200 -7.07 -21.02 0.79
C GLU A 200 -5.85 -21.51 1.56
N VAL A 201 -4.67 -20.94 1.34
CA VAL A 201 -3.43 -21.42 1.96
C VAL A 201 -3.41 -21.15 3.47
N GLY A 202 -3.71 -19.92 3.87
CA GLY A 202 -3.68 -19.48 5.27
C GLY A 202 -4.73 -20.14 6.13
N SER A 203 -5.89 -20.49 5.56
CA SER A 203 -7.04 -21.02 6.30
C SER A 203 -6.84 -22.42 6.91
N TYR A 204 -5.83 -23.17 6.46
CA TYR A 204 -5.46 -24.46 7.04
C TYR A 204 -4.44 -24.36 8.19
N SER A 205 -3.93 -23.16 8.47
CA SER A 205 -3.05 -22.93 9.61
C SER A 205 -3.82 -22.95 10.93
N ASN A 206 -3.14 -23.29 12.00
CA ASN A 206 -3.65 -23.16 13.36
C ASN A 206 -2.95 -22.01 14.10
N THR A 207 -3.50 -21.60 15.23
CA THR A 207 -2.98 -20.52 16.07
C THR A 207 -1.52 -20.74 16.49
N ALA A 208 -1.10 -22.00 16.79
CA ALA A 208 0.27 -22.31 17.19
C ALA A 208 1.30 -22.03 16.07
N GLU A 209 0.95 -22.32 14.83
CA GLU A 209 1.77 -22.00 13.64
C GLU A 209 1.93 -20.48 13.49
N LEU A 210 0.84 -19.74 13.64
CA LEU A 210 0.83 -18.28 13.53
C LEU A 210 1.63 -17.63 14.67
N VAL A 211 1.50 -18.12 15.90
CA VAL A 211 2.30 -17.66 17.05
C VAL A 211 3.80 -17.88 16.81
N ALA A 212 4.20 -19.04 16.27
CA ALA A 212 5.62 -19.33 16.02
C ALA A 212 6.22 -18.41 14.93
N THR A 213 5.50 -18.20 13.84
CA THR A 213 5.95 -17.30 12.75
C THR A 213 5.90 -15.84 13.17
N ALA A 214 4.86 -15.41 13.90
CA ALA A 214 4.76 -14.04 14.43
C ALA A 214 5.88 -13.74 15.45
N ARG A 215 6.23 -14.71 16.31
CA ARG A 215 7.36 -14.56 17.25
C ARG A 215 8.69 -14.35 16.52
N ALA A 216 8.92 -15.10 15.43
CA ALA A 216 10.12 -14.92 14.61
C ALA A 216 10.19 -13.51 13.98
N ALA A 217 9.04 -12.92 13.60
CA ALA A 217 8.99 -11.54 13.14
C ALA A 217 9.19 -10.54 14.30
N ALA A 218 8.63 -10.81 15.49
CA ALA A 218 8.78 -9.97 16.67
C ALA A 218 10.22 -9.86 17.14
N GLU A 219 11.02 -10.95 17.10
CA GLU A 219 12.45 -10.96 17.43
C GLU A 219 13.27 -9.97 16.58
N HIS A 220 12.80 -9.66 15.38
CA HIS A 220 13.32 -8.59 14.52
C HIS A 220 12.63 -7.25 14.76
N GLY A 221 11.75 -7.14 15.77
CA GLY A 221 10.95 -5.96 16.07
C GLY A 221 9.93 -5.65 14.95
N GLY A 222 9.51 -6.63 14.14
CA GLY A 222 8.41 -6.55 13.19
C GLY A 222 7.05 -6.40 13.87
N PHE A 223 6.02 -6.29 13.05
CA PHE A 223 4.62 -6.32 13.48
C PHE A 223 3.86 -7.38 12.68
N TYR A 224 2.69 -7.76 13.15
CA TYR A 224 1.81 -8.72 12.50
C TYR A 224 0.63 -7.99 11.89
N SER A 225 0.47 -8.10 10.57
CA SER A 225 -0.67 -7.58 9.81
C SER A 225 -1.50 -8.76 9.30
N THR A 226 -2.80 -8.77 9.54
CA THR A 226 -3.60 -9.95 9.20
C THR A 226 -4.99 -9.61 8.68
N HIS A 227 -5.31 -10.18 7.51
CA HIS A 227 -6.67 -10.51 7.15
C HIS A 227 -7.09 -11.68 8.04
N ILE A 228 -8.01 -11.44 8.95
CA ILE A 228 -8.41 -12.42 9.97
C ILE A 228 -9.10 -13.63 9.36
N ARG A 229 -9.33 -14.66 10.17
CA ARG A 229 -9.84 -15.97 9.72
C ARG A 229 -11.28 -15.94 9.19
N ASP A 230 -12.07 -14.99 9.66
CA ASP A 230 -13.48 -14.83 9.29
C ASP A 230 -13.89 -13.37 9.52
N GLU A 231 -14.28 -12.67 8.48
CA GLU A 231 -14.78 -11.29 8.55
C GLU A 231 -16.32 -11.23 8.54
N ALA A 232 -16.94 -12.40 8.64
CA ALA A 232 -18.36 -12.65 8.56
C ALA A 232 -18.96 -12.97 9.95
N ASP A 233 -19.72 -14.06 10.05
CA ASP A 233 -20.45 -14.44 11.27
C ASP A 233 -19.55 -14.72 12.48
N LYS A 234 -18.27 -15.11 12.25
CA LYS A 234 -17.29 -15.41 13.29
C LYS A 234 -16.20 -14.33 13.43
N ALA A 235 -16.49 -13.12 12.99
CA ALA A 235 -15.53 -12.01 13.06
C ALA A 235 -15.00 -11.74 14.48
N PHE A 236 -15.85 -11.92 15.51
CA PHE A 236 -15.43 -11.74 16.90
C PHE A 236 -14.50 -12.85 17.39
N GLU A 237 -14.75 -14.10 17.01
CA GLU A 237 -13.86 -15.21 17.32
C GLU A 237 -12.51 -15.06 16.63
N ALA A 238 -12.53 -14.61 15.37
CA ALA A 238 -11.32 -14.36 14.60
C ALA A 238 -10.50 -13.18 15.18
N LEU A 239 -11.15 -12.11 15.67
CA LEU A 239 -10.49 -11.03 16.40
C LEU A 239 -9.84 -11.55 17.70
N LEU A 240 -10.51 -12.44 18.43
CA LEU A 240 -9.93 -13.01 19.66
C LEU A 240 -8.73 -13.91 19.35
N GLU A 241 -8.75 -14.66 18.24
CA GLU A 241 -7.57 -15.41 17.76
C GLU A 241 -6.40 -14.49 17.44
N GLU A 242 -6.65 -13.37 16.75
CA GLU A 242 -5.61 -12.37 16.43
C GLU A 242 -4.97 -11.79 17.70
N ILE A 243 -5.81 -11.42 18.69
CA ILE A 243 -5.35 -10.94 20.00
C ILE A 243 -4.52 -12.01 20.71
N GLU A 244 -4.95 -13.27 20.70
CA GLU A 244 -4.22 -14.40 21.28
C GLU A 244 -2.84 -14.58 20.62
N ILE A 245 -2.77 -14.52 19.29
CA ILE A 245 -1.50 -14.61 18.54
C ILE A 245 -0.55 -13.50 19.00
N ALA A 246 -1.03 -12.28 19.09
CA ALA A 246 -0.21 -11.15 19.47
C ALA A 246 0.28 -11.21 20.92
N ASP A 247 -0.60 -11.58 21.85
CA ASP A 247 -0.24 -11.78 23.26
C ASP A 247 0.82 -12.87 23.43
N GLN A 248 0.67 -14.03 22.75
CA GLN A 248 1.61 -15.14 22.85
C GLN A 248 2.94 -14.89 22.10
N ALA A 249 2.90 -14.17 20.99
CA ALA A 249 4.10 -13.83 20.21
C ALA A 249 4.79 -12.56 20.71
N HIS A 250 4.16 -11.74 21.56
CA HIS A 250 4.60 -10.42 22.01
C HIS A 250 4.89 -9.48 20.83
N ILE A 251 3.97 -9.42 19.88
CA ILE A 251 4.11 -8.67 18.63
C ILE A 251 3.04 -7.58 18.50
N PRO A 252 3.39 -6.36 18.04
CA PRO A 252 2.39 -5.36 17.68
C PRO A 252 1.48 -5.83 16.54
N ILE A 253 0.21 -5.43 16.57
CA ILE A 253 -0.80 -5.78 15.55
C ILE A 253 -1.09 -4.60 14.63
N ASP A 254 -1.33 -4.93 13.37
CA ASP A 254 -2.09 -4.15 12.40
C ASP A 254 -3.24 -5.02 11.87
N HIS A 255 -4.45 -4.82 12.42
CA HIS A 255 -5.67 -5.49 11.95
C HIS A 255 -6.01 -4.96 10.56
N SER A 256 -5.81 -5.78 9.54
CA SER A 256 -5.98 -5.40 8.14
C SER A 256 -7.43 -5.06 7.81
N HIS A 257 -7.65 -3.96 7.07
CA HIS A 257 -8.92 -3.53 6.46
C HIS A 257 -10.17 -3.81 7.30
N ILE A 258 -10.15 -3.41 8.58
CA ILE A 258 -11.21 -3.68 9.59
C ILE A 258 -12.62 -3.48 9.02
N LYS A 259 -13.43 -4.52 9.06
CA LYS A 259 -14.81 -4.55 8.56
C LYS A 259 -15.67 -5.58 9.28
N LEU A 260 -16.98 -5.48 9.06
CA LEU A 260 -18.01 -6.47 9.41
C LEU A 260 -18.76 -6.81 8.12
N GLY A 261 -18.43 -7.96 7.53
CA GLY A 261 -18.68 -8.28 6.13
C GLY A 261 -20.01 -8.96 5.83
N THR A 262 -20.88 -9.23 6.83
CA THR A 262 -22.16 -9.94 6.63
C THR A 262 -23.30 -9.33 7.45
N VAL A 263 -24.54 -9.63 7.04
CA VAL A 263 -25.76 -9.14 7.72
C VAL A 263 -25.84 -9.55 9.19
N GLY A 264 -25.25 -10.69 9.56
CA GLY A 264 -25.22 -11.20 10.93
C GLY A 264 -24.42 -10.36 11.91
N VAL A 265 -23.48 -9.55 11.40
CA VAL A 265 -22.58 -8.69 12.20
C VAL A 265 -22.73 -7.20 11.92
N TRP A 266 -23.52 -6.78 10.94
CA TRP A 266 -23.79 -5.37 10.69
C TRP A 266 -24.32 -4.64 11.92
N GLY A 267 -23.85 -3.41 12.14
CA GLY A 267 -24.22 -2.56 13.28
C GLY A 267 -23.50 -2.89 14.57
N LYS A 268 -22.59 -3.89 14.59
CA LYS A 268 -21.86 -4.30 15.78
C LYS A 268 -20.45 -3.67 15.91
N ALA A 269 -20.16 -2.63 15.12
CA ALA A 269 -18.84 -1.99 15.15
C ALA A 269 -18.44 -1.48 16.54
N TYR A 270 -19.36 -0.95 17.33
CA TYR A 270 -19.06 -0.47 18.69
C TYR A 270 -18.71 -1.62 19.65
N GLU A 271 -19.33 -2.78 19.50
CA GLU A 271 -19.00 -3.98 20.27
C GLU A 271 -17.61 -4.49 19.89
N TYR A 272 -17.32 -4.49 18.59
CA TYR A 272 -16.01 -4.88 18.04
C TYR A 272 -14.89 -3.95 18.54
N ILE A 273 -15.13 -2.63 18.46
CA ILE A 273 -14.23 -1.59 18.98
C ILE A 273 -13.98 -1.77 20.49
N ARG A 274 -15.01 -2.16 21.26
CA ARG A 274 -14.86 -2.42 22.70
C ARG A 274 -13.87 -3.56 22.97
N VAL A 275 -13.95 -4.67 22.25
CA VAL A 275 -12.99 -5.79 22.39
C VAL A 275 -11.56 -5.34 22.11
N ILE A 276 -11.36 -4.58 21.03
CA ILE A 276 -10.03 -4.02 20.70
C ILE A 276 -9.56 -3.05 21.80
N SER A 277 -10.43 -2.18 22.26
CA SER A 277 -10.10 -1.20 23.31
C SER A 277 -9.68 -1.89 24.62
N GLU A 278 -10.37 -2.95 25.03
CA GLU A 278 -10.01 -3.77 26.19
C GLU A 278 -8.63 -4.44 26.02
N ALA A 279 -8.30 -4.91 24.80
CA ALA A 279 -6.96 -5.44 24.51
C ALA A 279 -5.88 -4.36 24.60
N ARG A 280 -6.16 -3.16 24.07
CA ARG A 280 -5.25 -2.00 24.15
C ARG A 280 -5.05 -1.52 25.59
N GLU A 281 -6.09 -1.50 26.41
CA GLU A 281 -6.01 -1.15 27.84
C GLU A 281 -5.16 -2.14 28.63
N ARG A 282 -5.10 -3.41 28.22
CA ARG A 282 -4.15 -4.42 28.76
C ARG A 282 -2.71 -4.22 28.32
N GLY A 283 -2.44 -3.29 27.41
CA GLY A 283 -1.11 -2.93 26.93
C GLY A 283 -0.74 -3.51 25.56
N LEU A 284 -1.68 -4.14 24.84
CA LEU A 284 -1.43 -4.64 23.49
C LEU A 284 -1.27 -3.44 22.53
N ASP A 285 -0.17 -3.42 21.77
CA ASP A 285 0.05 -2.43 20.72
C ASP A 285 -0.76 -2.81 19.47
N PHE A 286 -2.03 -2.43 19.46
CA PHE A 286 -3.01 -2.74 18.44
C PHE A 286 -3.36 -1.49 17.64
N LEU A 287 -3.07 -1.48 16.33
CA LEU A 287 -3.61 -0.57 15.33
C LEU A 287 -4.45 -1.38 14.32
N ALA A 288 -5.23 -0.68 13.51
CA ALA A 288 -5.94 -1.26 12.39
C ALA A 288 -5.90 -0.32 11.18
N ASP A 289 -6.12 -0.84 10.01
CA ASP A 289 -6.34 -0.05 8.81
C ASP A 289 -7.76 -0.21 8.26
N CYS A 290 -8.20 0.73 7.43
CA CYS A 290 -9.55 0.74 6.87
C CYS A 290 -9.58 1.49 5.54
N TYR A 291 -10.35 1.00 4.57
CA TYR A 291 -10.66 1.71 3.32
C TYR A 291 -12.09 2.30 3.35
N PRO A 292 -12.35 3.40 2.61
CA PRO A 292 -13.59 4.19 2.77
C PRO A 292 -14.72 3.77 1.82
N TYR A 293 -14.97 2.48 1.64
CA TYR A 293 -16.00 1.94 0.75
C TYR A 293 -16.85 0.89 1.47
N GLU A 294 -18.13 0.81 1.13
CA GLU A 294 -19.11 -0.15 1.67
C GLU A 294 -19.11 -1.49 0.94
N ALA A 295 -18.04 -1.73 0.18
CA ALA A 295 -17.85 -2.95 -0.59
C ALA A 295 -16.39 -3.40 -0.52
N TRP A 296 -16.19 -4.70 -0.54
CA TRP A 296 -14.87 -5.34 -0.62
C TRP A 296 -14.65 -5.98 -1.99
N HIS A 297 -13.41 -6.31 -2.32
CA HIS A 297 -13.05 -7.03 -3.54
C HIS A 297 -12.18 -8.24 -3.19
N SER A 298 -12.54 -9.41 -3.72
CA SER A 298 -11.81 -10.67 -3.52
C SER A 298 -12.13 -11.68 -4.62
N ASN A 299 -11.78 -12.96 -4.43
CA ASN A 299 -12.28 -14.06 -5.26
C ASN A 299 -13.63 -14.58 -4.77
N ILE A 300 -14.39 -15.23 -5.66
CA ILE A 300 -15.77 -15.69 -5.39
C ILE A 300 -15.85 -16.77 -4.29
N LYS A 301 -14.77 -17.50 -4.02
CA LYS A 301 -14.77 -18.59 -3.04
C LYS A 301 -14.82 -18.11 -1.59
N VAL A 302 -14.40 -16.88 -1.31
CA VAL A 302 -14.39 -16.34 0.07
C VAL A 302 -15.78 -16.27 0.70
N ILE A 303 -16.85 -16.14 -0.10
CA ILE A 303 -18.20 -16.02 0.46
C ILE A 303 -18.76 -17.31 1.07
N VAL A 304 -18.13 -18.49 0.84
CA VAL A 304 -18.55 -19.79 1.36
C VAL A 304 -17.52 -20.32 2.36
N PRO A 305 -17.61 -19.93 3.66
CA PRO A 305 -16.57 -20.18 4.65
C PRO A 305 -16.29 -21.67 4.93
N ASP A 306 -17.29 -22.53 4.78
CA ASP A 306 -17.15 -23.99 4.96
C ASP A 306 -16.51 -24.70 3.76
N LYS A 307 -16.17 -23.94 2.71
CA LYS A 307 -15.54 -24.40 1.46
C LYS A 307 -16.33 -25.46 0.67
N GLN A 308 -17.62 -25.60 0.97
CA GLN A 308 -18.51 -26.49 0.23
C GLN A 308 -19.17 -25.77 -0.94
N TYR A 309 -18.35 -25.30 -1.88
CA TYR A 309 -18.73 -24.39 -2.98
C TYR A 309 -19.82 -24.94 -3.92
N GLU A 310 -20.06 -26.26 -3.94
CA GLU A 310 -21.10 -26.90 -4.74
C GLU A 310 -22.29 -27.39 -3.90
N ASN A 311 -22.26 -27.19 -2.60
CA ASN A 311 -23.38 -27.53 -1.71
C ASN A 311 -24.42 -26.41 -1.73
N SER A 312 -25.60 -26.68 -2.28
CA SER A 312 -26.64 -25.67 -2.45
C SER A 312 -27.05 -24.98 -1.15
N LYS A 313 -27.04 -25.66 0.01
CA LYS A 313 -27.39 -25.06 1.31
C LYS A 313 -26.29 -24.12 1.81
N SER A 314 -25.02 -24.48 1.64
CA SER A 314 -23.90 -23.64 2.01
C SER A 314 -23.88 -22.36 1.17
N VAL A 315 -24.09 -22.50 -0.15
CA VAL A 315 -24.16 -21.36 -1.07
C VAL A 315 -25.38 -20.48 -0.80
N GLU A 316 -26.56 -21.07 -0.55
CA GLU A 316 -27.77 -20.33 -0.20
C GLU A 316 -27.59 -19.49 1.06
N LYS A 317 -26.99 -20.09 2.12
CA LYS A 317 -26.65 -19.36 3.34
C LYS A 317 -25.66 -18.23 3.05
N ALA A 318 -24.57 -18.50 2.34
CA ALA A 318 -23.55 -17.51 2.00
C ALA A 318 -24.13 -16.30 1.26
N LEU A 319 -25.00 -16.54 0.27
CA LEU A 319 -25.69 -15.46 -0.46
C LEU A 319 -26.66 -14.67 0.45
N ALA A 320 -27.33 -15.34 1.39
CA ALA A 320 -28.18 -14.66 2.37
C ALA A 320 -27.35 -13.80 3.34
N ASP A 321 -26.20 -14.31 3.80
CA ASP A 321 -25.28 -13.59 4.69
C ASP A 321 -24.70 -12.33 4.02
N MET A 322 -24.55 -12.35 2.69
CA MET A 322 -24.16 -11.18 1.88
C MET A 322 -25.26 -10.12 1.74
N GLY A 323 -26.51 -10.43 2.12
CA GLY A 323 -27.67 -9.58 1.87
C GLY A 323 -28.41 -9.89 0.58
N GLY A 324 -27.97 -10.88 -0.21
CA GLY A 324 -28.58 -11.31 -1.46
C GLY A 324 -27.62 -11.38 -2.63
N ALA A 325 -28.03 -12.07 -3.67
CA ALA A 325 -27.21 -12.28 -4.89
C ALA A 325 -27.00 -11.00 -5.73
N ASP A 326 -27.79 -9.98 -5.54
CA ASP A 326 -27.65 -8.65 -6.13
C ASP A 326 -26.50 -7.83 -5.49
N HIS A 327 -26.06 -8.21 -4.30
CA HIS A 327 -24.90 -7.63 -3.59
C HIS A 327 -23.56 -8.20 -4.07
N LEU A 328 -23.53 -9.23 -4.93
CA LEU A 328 -22.32 -9.84 -5.45
C LEU A 328 -22.16 -9.53 -6.95
N THR A 329 -21.16 -8.73 -7.32
CA THR A 329 -20.85 -8.34 -8.70
C THR A 329 -19.59 -9.05 -9.17
N ILE A 330 -19.61 -9.67 -10.35
CA ILE A 330 -18.43 -10.28 -10.98
C ILE A 330 -17.56 -9.17 -11.59
N THR A 331 -16.25 -9.13 -11.27
CA THR A 331 -15.32 -8.12 -11.80
C THR A 331 -14.42 -8.66 -12.89
N ALA A 332 -14.01 -9.92 -12.78
CA ALA A 332 -13.15 -10.59 -13.76
C ALA A 332 -13.49 -12.08 -13.84
N PHE A 333 -13.70 -12.61 -15.03
CA PHE A 333 -13.94 -14.05 -15.23
C PHE A 333 -13.49 -14.51 -16.61
N LYS A 334 -12.24 -14.97 -16.73
CA LYS A 334 -11.64 -15.42 -18.00
C LYS A 334 -12.45 -16.45 -18.78
N PRO A 335 -13.10 -17.48 -18.15
CA PRO A 335 -13.90 -18.45 -18.88
C PRO A 335 -15.10 -17.82 -19.61
N ASN A 336 -15.67 -16.76 -19.05
CA ASN A 336 -16.77 -16.04 -19.69
C ASN A 336 -16.75 -14.54 -19.33
N PRO A 337 -16.00 -13.70 -20.09
CA PRO A 337 -15.92 -12.26 -19.85
C PRO A 337 -17.27 -11.53 -19.93
N SER A 338 -18.32 -12.15 -20.53
CA SER A 338 -19.65 -11.54 -20.56
C SER A 338 -20.35 -11.53 -19.19
N TYR A 339 -19.80 -12.18 -18.18
CA TYR A 339 -20.30 -12.11 -16.81
C TYR A 339 -19.79 -10.89 -16.05
N GLU A 340 -18.72 -10.27 -16.54
CA GLU A 340 -18.08 -9.13 -15.87
C GLU A 340 -19.02 -7.92 -15.80
N HIS A 341 -18.95 -7.21 -14.68
CA HIS A 341 -19.78 -6.05 -14.35
C HIS A 341 -21.28 -6.33 -14.17
N HIS A 342 -21.68 -7.60 -14.06
CA HIS A 342 -23.05 -8.00 -13.73
C HIS A 342 -23.12 -8.58 -12.32
N SER A 343 -24.26 -8.34 -11.64
CA SER A 343 -24.53 -9.02 -10.38
C SER A 343 -24.86 -10.49 -10.60
N LEU A 344 -24.61 -11.31 -9.57
CA LEU A 344 -24.98 -12.74 -9.63
C LEU A 344 -26.47 -12.93 -9.87
N ALA A 345 -27.34 -12.04 -9.33
CA ALA A 345 -28.77 -12.06 -9.56
C ALA A 345 -29.14 -11.79 -11.03
N GLU A 346 -28.50 -10.80 -11.68
CA GLU A 346 -28.70 -10.53 -13.12
C GLU A 346 -28.25 -11.70 -13.98
N LEU A 347 -27.09 -12.29 -13.67
CA LEU A 347 -26.57 -13.47 -14.38
C LEU A 347 -27.49 -14.69 -14.22
N ALA A 348 -27.97 -14.93 -13.00
CA ALA A 348 -28.92 -15.99 -12.73
C ALA A 348 -30.20 -15.83 -13.59
N LYS A 349 -30.79 -14.64 -13.60
CA LYS A 349 -31.97 -14.30 -14.38
C LYS A 349 -31.74 -14.48 -15.88
N SER A 350 -30.64 -13.98 -16.43
CA SER A 350 -30.36 -14.06 -17.88
C SER A 350 -30.08 -15.49 -18.33
N ASN A 351 -29.54 -16.34 -17.46
CA ASN A 351 -29.26 -17.73 -17.72
C ASN A 351 -30.44 -18.68 -17.34
N LYS A 352 -31.54 -18.15 -16.81
CA LYS A 352 -32.72 -18.93 -16.33
C LYS A 352 -32.36 -19.95 -15.25
N LEU A 353 -31.46 -19.57 -14.36
CA LEU A 353 -31.00 -20.33 -13.20
C LEU A 353 -31.40 -19.62 -11.90
N SER A 354 -31.40 -20.34 -10.79
CA SER A 354 -31.41 -19.71 -9.49
C SER A 354 -30.01 -19.08 -9.19
N PRO A 355 -29.92 -18.11 -8.27
CA PRO A 355 -28.62 -17.56 -7.87
C PRO A 355 -27.63 -18.63 -7.37
N VAL A 356 -28.11 -19.64 -6.65
CA VAL A 356 -27.31 -20.77 -6.16
C VAL A 356 -26.75 -21.59 -7.33
N GLU A 357 -27.60 -21.94 -8.31
CA GLU A 357 -27.13 -22.68 -9.50
C GLU A 357 -26.14 -21.86 -10.33
N MET A 358 -26.35 -20.55 -10.44
CA MET A 358 -25.43 -19.66 -11.16
C MET A 358 -24.08 -19.58 -10.47
N TYR A 359 -24.04 -19.45 -9.13
CA TYR A 359 -22.82 -19.50 -8.35
C TYR A 359 -22.04 -20.80 -8.59
N ILE A 360 -22.72 -21.97 -8.42
CA ILE A 360 -22.10 -23.28 -8.63
C ILE A 360 -21.57 -23.44 -10.05
N ARG A 361 -22.28 -22.90 -11.03
CA ARG A 361 -21.81 -22.88 -12.42
C ARG A 361 -20.53 -22.09 -12.61
N ILE A 362 -20.42 -20.89 -12.02
CA ILE A 362 -19.21 -20.07 -12.08
C ILE A 362 -18.03 -20.81 -11.42
N ILE A 363 -18.25 -21.45 -10.27
CA ILE A 363 -17.21 -22.26 -9.61
C ILE A 363 -16.72 -23.37 -10.54
N ARG A 364 -17.62 -24.16 -11.14
CA ARG A 364 -17.26 -25.28 -12.04
C ARG A 364 -16.53 -24.81 -13.30
N GLU A 365 -16.99 -23.72 -13.92
CA GLU A 365 -16.35 -23.14 -15.11
C GLU A 365 -14.94 -22.62 -14.73
N GLY A 366 -14.78 -22.02 -13.56
CA GLY A 366 -13.49 -21.52 -13.03
C GLY A 366 -12.52 -22.66 -12.73
N ASP A 367 -12.96 -23.68 -12.01
CA ASP A 367 -12.12 -24.85 -11.66
C ASP A 367 -11.68 -25.61 -12.93
N ALA A 368 -12.56 -25.78 -13.90
CA ALA A 368 -12.21 -26.38 -15.19
C ALA A 368 -11.13 -25.60 -15.97
N ALA A 369 -11.09 -24.28 -15.79
CA ALA A 369 -10.12 -23.38 -16.43
C ALA A 369 -8.91 -23.05 -15.53
N ASN A 370 -8.83 -23.63 -14.34
CA ASN A 370 -7.83 -23.34 -13.31
C ASN A 370 -7.70 -21.82 -13.03
N THR A 371 -8.84 -21.17 -12.83
CA THR A 371 -8.94 -19.74 -12.50
C THR A 371 -10.13 -19.50 -11.57
N GLU A 372 -10.15 -18.36 -10.90
CA GLU A 372 -11.25 -17.94 -10.05
C GLU A 372 -11.90 -16.67 -10.59
N ALA A 373 -13.18 -16.48 -10.29
CA ALA A 373 -13.86 -15.22 -10.59
C ALA A 373 -13.46 -14.18 -9.54
N GLY A 374 -13.07 -12.98 -9.98
CA GLY A 374 -12.98 -11.80 -9.15
C GLY A 374 -14.38 -11.26 -8.85
N VAL A 375 -14.63 -10.83 -7.62
CA VAL A 375 -15.93 -10.30 -7.20
C VAL A 375 -15.81 -9.06 -6.32
N ILE A 376 -16.85 -8.22 -6.38
CA ILE A 376 -17.12 -7.17 -5.41
C ILE A 376 -18.33 -7.60 -4.57
N GLY A 377 -18.17 -7.61 -3.24
CA GLY A 377 -19.25 -7.83 -2.28
C GLY A 377 -19.70 -6.51 -1.67
N HIS A 378 -20.92 -6.07 -1.98
CA HIS A 378 -21.56 -4.88 -1.38
C HIS A 378 -22.22 -5.26 -0.05
N SER A 379 -21.43 -5.66 0.93
CA SER A 379 -21.91 -6.23 2.18
C SER A 379 -21.30 -5.61 3.43
N MET A 380 -21.14 -4.30 3.41
CA MET A 380 -20.75 -3.48 4.56
C MET A 380 -21.71 -2.31 4.70
N ILE A 381 -21.81 -1.74 5.90
CA ILE A 381 -22.69 -0.59 6.14
C ILE A 381 -21.89 0.64 6.57
N GLU A 382 -22.37 1.80 6.12
CA GLU A 382 -21.70 3.08 6.34
C GLU A 382 -21.53 3.43 7.82
N SER A 383 -22.48 3.04 8.69
CA SER A 383 -22.41 3.31 10.13
C SER A 383 -21.24 2.62 10.81
N ASP A 384 -20.90 1.40 10.39
CA ASP A 384 -19.77 0.64 10.93
C ASP A 384 -18.45 1.24 10.45
N ILE A 385 -18.35 1.56 9.15
CA ILE A 385 -17.19 2.25 8.58
C ILE A 385 -16.93 3.57 9.32
N LYS A 386 -17.98 4.36 9.57
CA LYS A 386 -17.89 5.61 10.36
C LYS A 386 -17.33 5.35 11.75
N ALA A 387 -17.88 4.37 12.47
CA ALA A 387 -17.46 4.03 13.82
C ALA A 387 -15.96 3.64 13.87
N PHE A 388 -15.47 2.86 12.90
CA PHE A 388 -14.06 2.51 12.80
C PHE A 388 -13.18 3.73 12.48
N TYR A 389 -13.53 4.55 11.50
CA TYR A 389 -12.76 5.75 11.15
C TYR A 389 -12.65 6.76 12.29
N GLN A 390 -13.63 6.81 13.19
CA GLN A 390 -13.61 7.69 14.36
C GLN A 390 -12.64 7.23 15.46
N GLN A 391 -12.09 6.01 15.36
CA GLN A 391 -11.11 5.54 16.33
C GLN A 391 -9.72 6.13 16.06
N PRO A 392 -9.00 6.60 17.10
CA PRO A 392 -7.70 7.26 16.93
C PRO A 392 -6.58 6.29 16.49
N TRP A 393 -6.82 5.00 16.60
CA TRP A 393 -5.90 3.91 16.27
C TRP A 393 -6.18 3.25 14.90
N VAL A 394 -7.16 3.74 14.13
CA VAL A 394 -7.44 3.27 12.77
C VAL A 394 -6.71 4.14 11.76
N MET A 395 -5.90 3.53 10.92
CA MET A 395 -5.19 4.13 9.79
C MET A 395 -6.08 4.17 8.54
N VAL A 396 -5.73 5.01 7.59
CA VAL A 396 -6.28 4.95 6.22
C VAL A 396 -5.36 4.06 5.39
N ALA A 397 -5.92 3.01 4.79
CA ALA A 397 -5.23 2.21 3.79
C ALA A 397 -6.14 1.94 2.61
N SER A 398 -5.56 1.60 1.46
CA SER A 398 -6.39 1.40 0.26
C SER A 398 -6.95 -0.01 0.17
N ASP A 399 -6.23 -1.02 0.65
CA ASP A 399 -6.48 -2.43 0.31
C ASP A 399 -6.67 -2.59 -1.22
N GLY A 400 -6.06 -1.66 -1.93
CA GLY A 400 -6.12 -1.52 -3.38
C GLY A 400 -4.74 -1.63 -3.99
N GLY A 401 -4.62 -1.23 -5.25
CA GLY A 401 -3.34 -1.29 -5.96
C GLY A 401 -3.49 -0.90 -7.42
N ILE A 402 -2.40 -0.97 -8.15
CA ILE A 402 -2.35 -0.69 -9.58
C ILE A 402 -3.14 -1.79 -10.32
N GLY A 403 -4.17 -1.39 -11.06
CA GLY A 403 -4.98 -2.30 -11.88
C GLY A 403 -6.04 -3.11 -11.11
N VAL A 404 -6.25 -2.84 -9.81
CA VAL A 404 -7.31 -3.51 -9.03
C VAL A 404 -8.69 -3.06 -9.51
N GLU A 405 -9.58 -4.02 -9.76
CA GLU A 405 -10.95 -3.82 -10.27
C GLU A 405 -11.94 -3.35 -9.18
N HIS A 406 -11.47 -2.43 -8.32
CA HIS A 406 -12.26 -1.80 -7.27
C HIS A 406 -11.85 -0.32 -7.14
N PRO A 407 -12.78 0.63 -6.93
CA PRO A 407 -12.46 2.05 -6.86
C PRO A 407 -11.48 2.42 -5.74
N ARG A 408 -11.29 1.56 -4.73
CA ARG A 408 -10.32 1.78 -3.65
C ARG A 408 -8.87 1.87 -4.15
N GLY A 409 -8.55 1.23 -5.29
CA GLY A 409 -7.21 1.29 -5.90
C GLY A 409 -6.80 2.68 -6.39
N ALA A 410 -7.75 3.54 -6.78
CA ALA A 410 -7.47 4.87 -7.33
C ALA A 410 -8.12 6.03 -6.55
N GLY A 411 -8.94 5.74 -5.53
CA GLY A 411 -9.78 6.76 -4.89
C GLY A 411 -9.72 6.87 -3.36
N THR A 412 -9.09 5.96 -2.64
CA THR A 412 -9.18 5.85 -1.18
C THR A 412 -8.81 7.13 -0.44
N PHE A 413 -7.62 7.67 -0.63
CA PHE A 413 -7.14 8.83 0.12
C PHE A 413 -7.91 10.10 -0.21
N PRO A 414 -8.16 10.43 -1.50
CA PRO A 414 -9.01 11.55 -1.88
C PRO A 414 -10.46 11.42 -1.40
N ARG A 415 -11.02 10.20 -1.36
CA ARG A 415 -12.38 9.95 -0.83
C ARG A 415 -12.47 10.30 0.65
N VAL A 416 -11.50 9.92 1.46
CA VAL A 416 -11.48 10.30 2.88
C VAL A 416 -11.42 11.81 3.02
N LEU A 417 -10.55 12.51 2.28
CA LEU A 417 -10.43 13.97 2.34
C LEU A 417 -11.69 14.67 1.81
N GLY A 418 -12.25 14.22 0.69
CA GLY A 418 -13.43 14.82 0.09
C GLY A 418 -14.71 14.48 0.84
N ARG A 419 -14.98 13.19 1.04
CA ARG A 419 -16.26 12.76 1.59
C ARG A 419 -16.28 12.74 3.12
N PHE A 420 -15.29 12.16 3.79
CA PHE A 420 -15.36 12.00 5.25
C PHE A 420 -14.97 13.27 6.01
N VAL A 421 -14.04 14.06 5.45
CA VAL A 421 -13.66 15.35 6.04
C VAL A 421 -14.60 16.45 5.58
N ARG A 422 -14.63 16.77 4.26
CA ARG A 422 -15.32 17.96 3.75
C ARG A 422 -16.84 17.83 3.75
N GLU A 423 -17.40 16.68 3.29
CA GLU A 423 -18.83 16.55 3.09
C GLU A 423 -19.56 16.02 4.34
N LYS A 424 -19.03 14.97 4.97
CA LYS A 424 -19.69 14.27 6.09
C LYS A 424 -19.23 14.74 7.46
N HIS A 425 -18.12 15.44 7.57
CA HIS A 425 -17.52 15.92 8.83
C HIS A 425 -17.32 14.81 9.89
N TRP A 426 -16.96 13.60 9.44
CA TRP A 426 -16.65 12.48 10.34
C TRP A 426 -15.29 12.61 10.99
N LEU A 427 -14.35 13.24 10.27
CA LEU A 427 -12.99 13.51 10.69
C LEU A 427 -12.66 14.99 10.53
N SER A 428 -11.78 15.51 11.37
CA SER A 428 -11.10 16.77 11.08
C SER A 428 -10.01 16.54 10.02
N LEU A 429 -9.68 17.57 9.23
CA LEU A 429 -8.60 17.47 8.24
C LEU A 429 -7.25 17.10 8.87
N PRO A 430 -6.82 17.70 10.01
CA PRO A 430 -5.58 17.29 10.67
C PRO A 430 -5.58 15.83 11.11
N ASP A 431 -6.68 15.29 11.63
CA ASP A 431 -6.76 13.89 12.05
C ASP A 431 -6.74 12.94 10.86
N ALA A 432 -7.43 13.25 9.77
CA ALA A 432 -7.38 12.47 8.54
C ALA A 432 -5.93 12.39 7.99
N ILE A 433 -5.21 13.54 7.96
CA ILE A 433 -3.81 13.56 7.52
C ILE A 433 -2.94 12.71 8.47
N ARG A 434 -3.13 12.79 9.80
CA ARG A 434 -2.41 11.95 10.77
C ARG A 434 -2.62 10.46 10.49
N LYS A 435 -3.85 10.05 10.21
CA LYS A 435 -4.22 8.66 9.89
C LYS A 435 -3.63 8.16 8.56
N MET A 436 -3.24 9.07 7.68
CA MET A 436 -2.62 8.80 6.38
C MET A 436 -1.09 8.89 6.41
N THR A 437 -0.49 9.42 7.48
CA THR A 437 0.93 9.80 7.49
C THR A 437 1.67 9.34 8.75
N SER A 438 1.58 10.06 9.86
CA SER A 438 2.37 9.74 11.05
C SER A 438 1.88 8.48 11.78
N LEU A 439 0.60 8.15 11.72
CA LEU A 439 0.09 6.94 12.36
C LEU A 439 0.63 5.66 11.69
N PRO A 440 0.55 5.48 10.35
CA PRO A 440 1.23 4.37 9.70
C PRO A 440 2.76 4.45 9.83
N ALA A 441 3.38 5.63 9.77
CA ALA A 441 4.82 5.76 10.02
C ALA A 441 5.23 5.29 11.43
N GLN A 442 4.39 5.51 12.43
CA GLN A 442 4.57 4.99 13.80
C GLN A 442 4.53 3.46 13.83
N ARG A 443 3.53 2.82 13.19
CA ARG A 443 3.44 1.36 13.07
C ARG A 443 4.69 0.77 12.40
N LEU A 444 5.17 1.43 11.36
CA LEU A 444 6.35 1.03 10.59
C LEU A 444 7.68 1.35 11.29
N ASN A 445 7.64 2.05 12.43
CA ASN A 445 8.81 2.56 13.15
C ASN A 445 9.74 3.42 12.27
N TRP A 446 9.14 4.34 11.48
CA TRP A 446 9.85 5.29 10.62
C TRP A 446 9.81 6.71 11.19
N PRO A 447 10.74 7.09 12.06
CA PRO A 447 10.70 8.35 12.80
C PRO A 447 10.97 9.59 11.93
N ASP A 448 11.48 9.40 10.72
CA ASP A 448 11.79 10.47 9.77
C ASP A 448 10.83 10.56 8.59
N ARG A 449 9.67 9.87 8.64
CA ARG A 449 8.60 9.93 7.62
C ARG A 449 7.25 10.27 8.25
N GLY A 450 6.30 10.70 7.42
CA GLY A 450 4.94 11.02 7.84
C GLY A 450 4.79 12.30 8.68
N VAL A 451 5.81 13.14 8.76
CA VAL A 451 5.79 14.41 9.50
C VAL A 451 6.58 15.51 8.79
N LEU A 452 6.12 16.78 8.92
CA LEU A 452 6.83 17.96 8.42
C LEU A 452 7.74 18.53 9.50
N LYS A 453 8.87 17.90 9.75
CA LYS A 453 9.90 18.38 10.69
C LYS A 453 11.28 18.43 10.05
N GLU A 454 12.19 19.24 10.60
CA GLU A 454 13.58 19.28 10.20
C GLU A 454 14.23 17.89 10.29
N GLY A 455 14.99 17.53 9.25
CA GLY A 455 15.64 16.23 9.10
C GLY A 455 14.74 15.13 8.54
N ALA A 456 13.42 15.31 8.47
CA ALA A 456 12.51 14.32 7.86
C ALA A 456 12.73 14.20 6.36
N ILE A 457 12.37 13.04 5.80
CA ILE A 457 12.36 12.81 4.36
C ILE A 457 11.33 13.73 3.71
N ALA A 458 11.68 14.31 2.57
CA ALA A 458 10.83 15.19 1.80
C ALA A 458 9.89 14.38 0.88
N ASP A 459 9.06 13.52 1.49
CA ASP A 459 7.87 12.93 0.89
C ASP A 459 6.71 13.86 1.21
N LEU A 460 6.14 14.52 0.21
CA LEU A 460 5.18 15.60 0.41
C LEU A 460 4.01 15.49 -0.56
N VAL A 461 2.83 15.90 -0.10
CA VAL A 461 1.66 16.09 -0.94
C VAL A 461 1.13 17.52 -0.78
N MET A 462 0.78 18.14 -1.89
CA MET A 462 0.11 19.43 -1.93
C MET A 462 -1.23 19.29 -2.63
N PHE A 463 -2.31 19.70 -1.96
CA PHE A 463 -3.68 19.51 -2.45
C PHE A 463 -4.61 20.66 -2.08
N ASP A 464 -5.68 20.79 -2.85
CA ASP A 464 -6.77 21.72 -2.57
C ASP A 464 -7.84 21.02 -1.72
N PRO A 465 -8.03 21.39 -0.45
CA PRO A 465 -9.06 20.80 0.40
C PRO A 465 -10.49 21.07 -0.06
N ALA A 466 -10.70 22.09 -0.90
CA ALA A 466 -12.02 22.42 -1.43
C ALA A 466 -12.45 21.50 -2.59
N THR A 467 -11.48 20.97 -3.34
CA THR A 467 -11.78 20.22 -4.58
C THR A 467 -11.30 18.76 -4.55
N VAL A 468 -10.42 18.38 -3.62
CA VAL A 468 -9.91 17.00 -3.54
C VAL A 468 -11.05 16.00 -3.40
N LEU A 469 -11.08 15.00 -4.32
CA LEU A 469 -12.13 13.98 -4.36
C LEU A 469 -11.72 12.80 -5.23
N ASP A 470 -12.24 11.60 -4.89
CA ASP A 470 -12.21 10.42 -5.73
C ASP A 470 -13.14 10.59 -6.95
N ARG A 471 -12.74 10.03 -8.08
CA ARG A 471 -13.57 9.93 -9.29
C ARG A 471 -13.80 8.48 -9.72
N SER A 472 -13.04 7.57 -9.13
CA SER A 472 -13.18 6.14 -9.39
C SER A 472 -14.55 5.63 -8.92
N THR A 473 -15.12 4.72 -9.71
CA THR A 473 -16.41 4.08 -9.45
C THR A 473 -16.28 2.57 -9.64
N PHE A 474 -17.25 1.78 -9.19
CA PHE A 474 -17.26 0.34 -9.41
C PHE A 474 -17.32 -0.06 -10.90
N VAL A 475 -17.84 0.80 -11.76
CA VAL A 475 -17.85 0.61 -13.23
C VAL A 475 -16.57 1.10 -13.89
N ASN A 476 -15.90 2.09 -13.28
CA ASN A 476 -14.71 2.75 -13.82
C ASN A 476 -13.67 2.94 -12.70
N PRO A 477 -13.06 1.84 -12.22
CA PRO A 477 -12.27 1.84 -10.98
C PRO A 477 -10.92 2.57 -11.11
N GLN A 478 -10.41 2.76 -12.33
CA GLN A 478 -9.08 3.35 -12.57
C GLN A 478 -9.10 4.87 -12.82
N GLN A 479 -10.23 5.55 -12.60
CA GLN A 479 -10.30 7.00 -12.78
C GLN A 479 -9.44 7.72 -11.74
N LEU A 480 -8.56 8.60 -12.22
CA LEU A 480 -7.68 9.38 -11.36
C LEU A 480 -8.45 10.37 -10.49
N ALA A 481 -7.99 10.56 -9.27
CA ALA A 481 -8.52 11.56 -8.35
C ALA A 481 -8.27 12.99 -8.84
N VAL A 482 -9.00 13.95 -8.27
CA VAL A 482 -8.81 15.39 -8.53
C VAL A 482 -8.39 16.10 -7.25
N GLY A 483 -7.84 17.33 -7.39
CA GLY A 483 -7.46 18.18 -6.28
C GLY A 483 -6.10 17.87 -5.64
N ILE A 484 -5.39 16.81 -6.09
CA ILE A 484 -3.98 16.58 -5.75
C ILE A 484 -3.13 17.34 -6.77
N GLU A 485 -2.47 18.40 -6.33
CA GLU A 485 -1.76 19.32 -7.21
C GLU A 485 -0.29 18.92 -7.42
N LYS A 486 0.42 18.55 -6.33
CA LYS A 486 1.82 18.13 -6.44
C LYS A 486 2.13 17.02 -5.44
N VAL A 487 2.96 16.07 -5.88
CA VAL A 487 3.52 15.04 -5.01
C VAL A 487 5.02 15.00 -5.19
N PHE A 488 5.75 15.01 -4.07
CA PHE A 488 7.18 14.84 -4.04
C PHE A 488 7.51 13.53 -3.31
N VAL A 489 8.41 12.76 -3.88
CA VAL A 489 8.97 11.56 -3.28
C VAL A 489 10.48 11.76 -3.18
N ASN A 490 11.03 11.58 -1.97
CA ASN A 490 12.45 11.82 -1.71
C ASN A 490 12.94 13.19 -2.26
N GLY A 491 12.11 14.23 -2.14
CA GLY A 491 12.39 15.59 -2.59
C GLY A 491 12.25 15.83 -4.10
N GLN A 492 11.91 14.83 -4.90
CA GLN A 492 11.70 14.97 -6.33
C GLN A 492 10.20 14.99 -6.67
N LEU A 493 9.81 15.91 -7.54
CA LEU A 493 8.43 16.06 -8.01
C LEU A 493 8.07 14.87 -8.92
N VAL A 494 7.11 14.04 -8.51
CA VAL A 494 6.62 12.88 -9.27
C VAL A 494 5.25 13.13 -9.91
N TRP A 495 4.45 14.03 -9.34
CA TRP A 495 3.13 14.43 -9.83
C TRP A 495 3.00 15.94 -9.88
N ASN A 496 2.46 16.47 -10.96
CA ASN A 496 2.27 17.91 -11.16
C ASN A 496 0.98 18.20 -11.92
N SER A 497 0.00 18.78 -11.22
CA SER A 497 -1.26 19.29 -11.78
C SER A 497 -1.93 18.30 -12.75
N GLY A 498 -2.22 17.10 -12.24
CA GLY A 498 -2.98 16.07 -12.95
C GLY A 498 -2.14 15.15 -13.85
N LYS A 499 -0.78 15.21 -13.80
CA LYS A 499 0.09 14.37 -14.64
C LYS A 499 1.34 13.89 -13.92
N PRO A 500 1.79 12.63 -14.17
CA PRO A 500 3.08 12.17 -13.72
C PRO A 500 4.21 12.92 -14.44
N THR A 501 5.32 13.17 -13.74
CA THR A 501 6.49 13.87 -14.32
C THR A 501 7.44 12.92 -15.05
N GLY A 502 7.27 11.61 -14.87
CA GLY A 502 8.18 10.58 -15.34
C GLY A 502 9.34 10.28 -14.38
N ALA A 503 9.51 11.04 -13.29
CA ALA A 503 10.53 10.78 -12.29
C ALA A 503 10.18 9.52 -11.46
N ARG A 504 11.21 8.72 -11.13
CA ARG A 504 11.08 7.50 -10.34
C ARG A 504 12.10 7.48 -9.19
N PRO A 505 11.98 8.39 -8.23
CA PRO A 505 12.93 8.53 -7.13
C PRO A 505 12.64 7.58 -5.96
N GLY A 506 11.66 6.72 -6.07
CA GLY A 506 11.26 5.79 -5.02
C GLY A 506 12.39 4.85 -4.61
N VAL A 507 12.43 4.53 -3.33
CA VAL A 507 13.40 3.61 -2.75
C VAL A 507 12.69 2.41 -2.13
N VAL A 508 13.40 1.30 -1.99
CA VAL A 508 12.93 0.19 -1.16
C VAL A 508 13.35 0.48 0.28
N ILE A 509 12.33 0.68 1.14
CA ILE A 509 12.54 0.89 2.56
C ILE A 509 12.56 -0.49 3.22
N THR A 510 13.65 -0.82 3.83
CA THR A 510 13.83 -2.05 4.61
C THR A 510 13.90 -1.70 6.10
N ARG A 511 13.73 -2.72 6.91
CA ARG A 511 13.91 -2.61 8.34
C ARG A 511 15.38 -2.43 8.72
#